data_6dcd1f6b7fdbcea92bba09dbf359e76a
#
_entry.id   6dcd1f6b7fdbcea92bba09dbf359e76a
#
_cell.length_a   1.000
_cell.length_b   1.000
_cell.length_c   1.000
_cell.angle_alpha   90.00
_cell.angle_beta   90.00
_cell.angle_gamma   90.00
#
_symmetry.space_group_name_H-M   'P 1'
#
loop_
_entity.id
_entity.type
_entity.pdbx_description
1 polymer ?
#
loop_
_entity_poly.entity_id
_entity_poly.type
_entity_poly.pdbx_seq_one_letter_code
_entity_poly.pdbx_strand_id
1 'polypeptide(L)'
;MNERDKELFTLVLGLAVLGVCGSFFALVMWLSRPSIPSGARAGVRATGAAQAGPISGSLATLDSIPKGQYDYGGSATMVPLRQLIEPLIDAETPGFQLRYVNPLAGTPNSTRGIDMLLAGEVAFADSSRFLSPDEYKTAEQLGFELQQTPVAIDGIAVVVHPDLDIEGLTLDQLKDIYLGNITNWREIGGPNLEVRPFSMLPSTSGTASFFVKRVLKRDYLSQRVEIISETTPVLRQVAAIPGSIYYVSAPLAVPQCTVKTLPIASAPDRPFVAPYQEPRVPAADCPGRRNRVNQDTLRNGTYPLTRRLFVVSIKGDSEDAIAGQAYSEILLSAEGQTRVNEAGFVSVRETAIEE
;
A
#
# COMPACT_ATOMS: atom_id res chain seq x y z
N MET A 1 -53.03 -47.66 -13.22
CA MET A 1 -51.90 -46.74 -13.32
C MET A 1 -51.13 -46.84 -12.01
N ASN A 2 -49.88 -47.32 -12.08
CA ASN A 2 -49.08 -47.67 -10.93
C ASN A 2 -48.52 -46.38 -10.28
N GLU A 3 -48.18 -46.37 -9.02
CA GLU A 3 -47.66 -45.16 -8.35
C GLU A 3 -46.46 -44.53 -9.02
N ARG A 4 -45.63 -45.33 -9.66
CA ARG A 4 -44.47 -44.85 -10.46
C ARG A 4 -44.89 -44.03 -11.67
N ASP A 5 -46.03 -44.34 -12.27
CA ASP A 5 -46.54 -43.61 -13.45
C ASP A 5 -47.10 -42.23 -13.05
N LYS A 6 -47.59 -42.08 -11.83
CA LYS A 6 -48.09 -40.81 -11.29
C LYS A 6 -46.96 -39.88 -10.95
N GLU A 7 -45.83 -40.38 -10.40
CA GLU A 7 -44.65 -39.55 -10.12
C GLU A 7 -43.97 -39.07 -11.39
N LEU A 8 -43.89 -39.95 -12.41
CA LEU A 8 -43.30 -39.56 -13.71
C LEU A 8 -44.14 -38.49 -14.43
N PHE A 9 -45.48 -38.61 -14.35
CA PHE A 9 -46.41 -37.64 -14.96
C PHE A 9 -46.35 -36.27 -14.26
N THR A 10 -46.17 -36.25 -12.92
CA THR A 10 -46.03 -35.01 -12.17
C THR A 10 -44.68 -34.35 -12.46
N LEU A 11 -43.61 -35.12 -12.64
CA LEU A 11 -42.28 -34.61 -12.96
C LEU A 11 -42.21 -34.00 -14.37
N VAL A 12 -42.84 -34.65 -15.34
CA VAL A 12 -42.91 -34.17 -16.75
C VAL A 12 -43.77 -32.91 -16.87
N LEU A 13 -44.87 -32.83 -16.11
CA LEU A 13 -45.73 -31.65 -16.11
C LEU A 13 -45.06 -30.45 -15.45
N GLY A 14 -44.27 -30.68 -14.36
CA GLY A 14 -43.51 -29.65 -13.67
C GLY A 14 -42.41 -29.05 -14.54
N LEU A 15 -41.69 -29.87 -15.30
CA LEU A 15 -40.65 -29.43 -16.25
C LEU A 15 -41.21 -28.65 -17.44
N ALA A 16 -42.39 -29.03 -17.94
CA ALA A 16 -43.06 -28.32 -19.05
C ALA A 16 -43.52 -26.91 -18.63
N VAL A 17 -44.03 -26.75 -17.40
CA VAL A 17 -44.48 -25.44 -16.90
C VAL A 17 -43.27 -24.49 -16.64
N LEU A 18 -42.16 -25.00 -16.11
CA LEU A 18 -40.95 -24.23 -15.93
C LEU A 18 -40.30 -23.80 -17.25
N GLY A 19 -40.34 -24.64 -18.25
CA GLY A 19 -39.85 -24.32 -19.62
C GLY A 19 -40.62 -23.18 -20.30
N VAL A 20 -41.95 -23.15 -20.18
CA VAL A 20 -42.81 -22.13 -20.78
C VAL A 20 -42.69 -20.80 -20.04
N CYS A 21 -42.63 -20.79 -18.71
CA CYS A 21 -42.42 -19.56 -17.94
C CYS A 21 -41.04 -18.94 -18.16
N GLY A 22 -39.99 -19.76 -18.31
CA GLY A 22 -38.62 -19.27 -18.57
C GLY A 22 -38.53 -18.62 -19.98
N SER A 23 -39.18 -19.19 -20.99
CA SER A 23 -39.15 -18.64 -22.34
C SER A 23 -39.95 -17.33 -22.47
N PHE A 24 -41.02 -17.17 -21.69
CA PHE A 24 -41.83 -15.94 -21.71
C PHE A 24 -41.10 -14.79 -20.99
N PHE A 25 -40.38 -15.09 -19.91
CA PHE A 25 -39.56 -14.10 -19.18
C PHE A 25 -38.36 -13.60 -20.02
N ALA A 26 -37.73 -14.50 -20.76
CA ALA A 26 -36.63 -14.15 -21.66
C ALA A 26 -37.11 -13.29 -22.86
N LEU A 27 -38.29 -13.56 -23.37
CA LEU A 27 -38.89 -12.79 -24.48
C LEU A 27 -39.33 -11.38 -24.04
N VAL A 28 -39.89 -11.24 -22.84
CA VAL A 28 -40.28 -9.93 -22.27
C VAL A 28 -39.05 -9.08 -21.95
N MET A 29 -37.95 -9.67 -21.43
CA MET A 29 -36.71 -8.97 -21.22
C MET A 29 -36.01 -8.53 -22.51
N TRP A 30 -36.19 -9.30 -23.62
CA TRP A 30 -35.58 -8.94 -24.89
C TRP A 30 -36.33 -7.79 -25.59
N LEU A 31 -37.65 -7.72 -25.45
CA LEU A 31 -38.49 -6.66 -25.99
C LEU A 31 -38.43 -5.34 -25.19
N SER A 32 -37.93 -5.36 -23.96
CA SER A 32 -37.81 -4.20 -23.07
C SER A 32 -36.42 -3.54 -23.10
N ARG A 33 -35.52 -3.93 -24.02
CA ARG A 33 -34.24 -3.26 -24.17
C ARG A 33 -34.44 -1.88 -24.83
N PRO A 34 -34.13 -0.78 -24.15
CA PRO A 34 -34.09 0.51 -24.82
C PRO A 34 -32.95 0.50 -25.85
N SER A 35 -33.29 0.86 -27.08
CA SER A 35 -32.34 1.06 -28.17
C SER A 35 -31.42 2.21 -27.81
N ILE A 36 -30.13 1.89 -27.54
CA ILE A 36 -29.08 2.86 -27.40
C ILE A 36 -28.74 3.40 -28.80
N PRO A 37 -28.85 4.70 -29.06
CA PRO A 37 -28.43 5.26 -30.33
C PRO A 37 -26.92 5.10 -30.49
N SER A 38 -26.48 4.50 -31.59
CA SER A 38 -25.07 4.44 -32.01
C SER A 38 -24.64 5.84 -32.44
N GLY A 39 -24.05 6.58 -31.51
CA GLY A 39 -23.47 7.88 -31.77
C GLY A 39 -22.43 8.25 -30.70
N ALA A 40 -21.20 8.43 -31.18
CA ALA A 40 -20.03 8.94 -30.46
C ALA A 40 -19.29 7.96 -29.54
N ARG A 41 -18.24 7.33 -30.08
CA ARG A 41 -17.05 6.98 -29.31
C ARG A 41 -16.43 8.26 -28.73
N ALA A 42 -16.95 8.72 -27.61
CA ALA A 42 -16.22 9.60 -26.74
C ALA A 42 -15.16 8.74 -26.04
N GLY A 43 -13.91 8.91 -26.45
CA GLY A 43 -12.77 8.38 -25.68
C GLY A 43 -12.92 8.87 -24.24
N VAL A 44 -13.01 7.95 -23.30
CA VAL A 44 -12.81 8.25 -21.89
C VAL A 44 -11.35 8.69 -21.79
N ARG A 45 -11.12 9.99 -22.00
CA ARG A 45 -9.94 10.64 -21.47
C ARG A 45 -10.02 10.41 -19.97
N ALA A 46 -9.05 9.69 -19.42
CA ALA A 46 -8.76 9.76 -18.00
C ALA A 46 -8.73 11.25 -17.65
N THR A 47 -9.76 11.71 -16.99
CA THR A 47 -9.78 13.05 -16.41
C THR A 47 -8.61 13.09 -15.47
N GLY A 48 -7.65 13.93 -15.83
CA GLY A 48 -6.40 14.11 -15.14
C GLY A 48 -6.66 14.28 -13.65
N ALA A 49 -5.80 13.67 -12.85
CA ALA A 49 -5.62 14.07 -11.48
C ALA A 49 -5.55 15.60 -11.48
N ALA A 50 -6.49 16.25 -10.80
CA ALA A 50 -6.43 17.68 -10.59
C ALA A 50 -5.06 17.94 -9.93
N GLN A 51 -4.16 18.59 -10.68
CA GLN A 51 -2.93 19.13 -10.15
C GLN A 51 -3.38 20.27 -9.22
N ALA A 52 -3.53 19.97 -7.94
CA ALA A 52 -3.64 20.99 -6.93
C ALA A 52 -2.30 21.76 -6.94
N GLY A 53 -2.34 23.02 -7.32
CA GLY A 53 -1.17 23.91 -7.29
C GLY A 53 -0.53 23.96 -5.90
N PRO A 54 0.68 24.50 -5.78
CA PRO A 54 1.39 24.59 -4.51
C PRO A 54 0.52 25.38 -3.52
N ILE A 55 0.25 24.78 -2.34
CA ILE A 55 -0.25 25.55 -1.20
C ILE A 55 1.00 26.29 -0.67
N SER A 56 1.17 27.51 -1.08
CA SER A 56 2.15 28.42 -0.51
C SER A 56 1.59 28.88 0.84
N GLY A 57 2.09 28.32 1.95
CA GLY A 57 1.68 28.73 3.28
C GLY A 57 2.40 27.93 4.36
N SER A 58 2.89 28.61 5.39
CA SER A 58 3.28 28.03 6.67
C SER A 58 2.08 27.31 7.30
N LEU A 59 2.30 26.30 8.15
CA LEU A 59 1.25 25.62 8.92
C LEU A 59 0.33 26.63 9.66
N ALA A 60 0.88 27.79 10.05
CA ALA A 60 0.16 28.88 10.67
C ALA A 60 -0.95 29.51 9.79
N THR A 61 -1.00 29.21 8.49
CA THR A 61 -2.02 29.71 7.55
C THR A 61 -3.16 28.70 7.30
N LEU A 62 -3.15 27.56 7.96
CA LEU A 62 -4.25 26.59 7.88
C LEU A 62 -5.38 27.05 8.80
N ASP A 63 -6.46 27.54 8.21
CA ASP A 63 -7.58 28.23 8.89
C ASP A 63 -8.44 27.34 9.80
N SER A 64 -8.22 26.02 9.83
CA SER A 64 -9.12 25.05 10.47
C SER A 64 -8.42 23.96 11.30
N ILE A 65 -7.28 24.28 11.93
CA ILE A 65 -6.64 23.32 12.85
C ILE A 65 -7.43 23.30 14.17
N PRO A 66 -8.02 22.13 14.54
CA PRO A 66 -8.82 22.04 15.75
C PRO A 66 -7.90 22.06 16.99
N LYS A 67 -8.48 22.48 18.13
CA LYS A 67 -7.77 22.42 19.43
C LYS A 67 -8.26 21.21 20.19
N GLY A 68 -7.32 20.43 20.73
CA GLY A 68 -7.62 19.21 21.48
C GLY A 68 -6.51 18.17 21.36
N GLN A 69 -6.70 17.06 22.04
CA GLN A 69 -5.85 15.87 21.91
C GLN A 69 -6.62 14.83 21.09
N TYR A 70 -6.01 14.34 20.03
CA TYR A 70 -6.59 13.38 19.09
C TYR A 70 -5.72 12.12 19.01
N ASP A 71 -6.36 11.00 19.21
CA ASP A 71 -5.73 9.70 19.08
C ASP A 71 -5.74 9.26 17.61
N TYR A 72 -4.64 8.68 17.17
CA TYR A 72 -4.55 8.09 15.84
C TYR A 72 -3.68 6.84 15.86
N GLY A 73 -3.80 6.00 14.83
CA GLY A 73 -3.07 4.73 14.77
C GLY A 73 -2.76 4.32 13.34
N GLY A 74 -2.35 3.07 13.13
CA GLY A 74 -2.26 2.48 11.80
C GLY A 74 -0.86 2.10 11.35
N SER A 75 -0.50 2.46 10.13
CA SER A 75 0.65 1.89 9.42
C SER A 75 2.00 2.20 10.05
N ALA A 76 2.72 1.15 10.46
CA ALA A 76 4.12 1.26 10.90
C ALA A 76 5.07 1.74 9.79
N THR A 77 4.67 1.68 8.52
CA THR A 77 5.44 2.25 7.41
C THR A 77 5.68 3.75 7.58
N MET A 78 4.74 4.47 8.20
CA MET A 78 4.81 5.92 8.36
C MET A 78 5.68 6.38 9.55
N VAL A 79 6.29 5.46 10.31
CA VAL A 79 7.15 5.80 11.46
C VAL A 79 8.24 6.84 11.12
N PRO A 80 9.00 6.73 10.00
CA PRO A 80 10.01 7.74 9.67
C PRO A 80 9.41 9.15 9.47
N LEU A 81 8.22 9.24 8.88
CA LEU A 81 7.53 10.51 8.67
C LEU A 81 6.99 11.06 9.99
N ARG A 82 6.38 10.23 10.82
CA ARG A 82 5.87 10.64 12.13
C ARG A 82 6.93 11.27 13.01
N GLN A 83 8.14 10.69 13.04
CA GLN A 83 9.26 11.21 13.80
C GLN A 83 9.69 12.63 13.40
N LEU A 84 9.36 13.07 12.19
CA LEU A 84 9.69 14.40 11.68
C LEU A 84 8.48 15.35 11.73
N ILE A 85 7.26 14.85 11.56
CA ILE A 85 6.07 15.70 11.45
C ILE A 85 5.45 16.01 12.82
N GLU A 86 5.43 15.05 13.76
CA GLU A 86 4.86 15.28 15.10
C GLU A 86 5.56 16.44 15.84
N PRO A 87 6.91 16.51 15.91
CA PRO A 87 7.56 17.65 16.53
C PRO A 87 7.28 18.99 15.83
N LEU A 88 7.07 19.00 14.53
CA LEU A 88 6.69 20.19 13.78
C LEU A 88 5.27 20.64 14.16
N ILE A 89 4.33 19.70 14.26
CA ILE A 89 2.94 19.96 14.68
C ILE A 89 2.93 20.53 16.09
N ASP A 90 3.66 19.94 17.02
CA ASP A 90 3.75 20.39 18.42
C ASP A 90 4.31 21.83 18.52
N ALA A 91 5.29 22.17 17.68
CA ALA A 91 5.91 23.49 17.67
C ALA A 91 5.03 24.57 17.02
N GLU A 92 4.43 24.26 15.86
CA GLU A 92 3.69 25.25 15.04
C GLU A 92 2.22 25.36 15.41
N THR A 93 1.64 24.27 15.97
CA THR A 93 0.23 24.16 16.31
C THR A 93 0.00 23.59 17.71
N PRO A 94 0.48 24.24 18.78
CA PRO A 94 0.53 23.66 20.14
C PRO A 94 -0.86 23.33 20.73
N GLY A 95 -1.94 23.81 20.11
CA GLY A 95 -3.31 23.46 20.46
C GLY A 95 -3.82 22.16 19.85
N PHE A 96 -3.13 21.62 18.84
CA PHE A 96 -3.48 20.39 18.14
C PHE A 96 -2.51 19.28 18.55
N GLN A 97 -2.88 18.50 19.55
CA GLN A 97 -2.03 17.47 20.12
C GLN A 97 -2.39 16.10 19.54
N LEU A 98 -1.40 15.40 19.01
CA LEU A 98 -1.56 14.07 18.44
C LEU A 98 -0.96 13.01 19.37
N ARG A 99 -1.70 11.91 19.56
CA ARG A 99 -1.20 10.75 20.30
C ARG A 99 -1.33 9.49 19.45
N TYR A 100 -0.21 8.90 19.08
CA TYR A 100 -0.23 7.62 18.40
C TYR A 100 -0.60 6.49 19.38
N VAL A 101 -1.63 5.72 19.04
CA VAL A 101 -2.15 4.61 19.84
C VAL A 101 -1.87 3.29 19.15
N ASN A 102 -1.28 2.35 19.89
CA ASN A 102 -1.11 0.99 19.43
C ASN A 102 -2.43 0.20 19.58
N PRO A 103 -2.71 -0.75 18.69
CA PRO A 103 -3.87 -1.63 18.87
C PRO A 103 -3.72 -2.46 20.16
N LEU A 104 -4.82 -2.78 20.82
CA LEU A 104 -4.82 -3.60 22.04
C LEU A 104 -4.23 -4.99 21.82
N ALA A 105 -4.30 -5.52 20.59
CA ALA A 105 -3.75 -6.81 20.23
C ALA A 105 -3.04 -6.75 18.87
N GLY A 106 -1.88 -7.41 18.78
CA GLY A 106 -1.08 -7.50 17.56
C GLY A 106 -0.19 -6.28 17.32
N THR A 107 0.48 -6.26 16.19
CA THR A 107 1.38 -5.17 15.78
C THR A 107 0.64 -4.07 15.03
N PRO A 108 1.05 -2.78 15.17
CA PRO A 108 0.50 -1.67 14.40
C PRO A 108 0.61 -1.90 12.90
N ASN A 109 -0.50 -1.75 12.20
CA ASN A 109 -0.55 -1.88 10.74
C ASN A 109 -1.80 -1.17 10.18
N SER A 110 -1.89 -1.03 8.85
CA SER A 110 -3.00 -0.32 8.19
C SER A 110 -4.37 -0.92 8.52
N THR A 111 -4.50 -2.25 8.57
CA THR A 111 -5.78 -2.90 8.86
C THR A 111 -6.24 -2.58 10.27
N ARG A 112 -5.35 -2.72 11.26
CA ARG A 112 -5.67 -2.42 12.67
C ARG A 112 -6.02 -0.95 12.89
N GLY A 113 -5.28 -0.04 12.23
CA GLY A 113 -5.62 1.40 12.32
C GLY A 113 -7.00 1.71 11.75
N ILE A 114 -7.35 1.09 10.63
CA ILE A 114 -8.68 1.26 10.03
C ILE A 114 -9.76 0.61 10.89
N ASP A 115 -9.51 -0.59 11.47
CA ASP A 115 -10.42 -1.23 12.42
C ASP A 115 -10.69 -0.34 13.64
N MET A 116 -9.63 0.28 14.20
CA MET A 116 -9.74 1.22 15.32
C MET A 116 -10.54 2.49 14.95
N LEU A 117 -10.34 3.01 13.73
CA LEU A 117 -11.13 4.14 13.22
C LEU A 117 -12.61 3.77 13.06
N LEU A 118 -12.91 2.60 12.49
CA LEU A 118 -14.29 2.10 12.35
C LEU A 118 -14.96 1.86 13.71
N ALA A 119 -14.17 1.48 14.73
CA ALA A 119 -14.66 1.30 16.11
C ALA A 119 -14.79 2.62 16.90
N GLY A 120 -14.36 3.77 16.33
CA GLY A 120 -14.35 5.06 17.04
C GLY A 120 -13.29 5.15 18.16
N GLU A 121 -12.25 4.31 18.10
CA GLU A 121 -11.15 4.31 19.06
C GLU A 121 -10.08 5.35 18.74
N VAL A 122 -10.01 5.80 17.48
CA VAL A 122 -9.08 6.83 16.98
C VAL A 122 -9.78 7.77 16.00
N ALA A 123 -9.34 9.02 15.94
CA ALA A 123 -9.89 10.06 15.07
C ALA A 123 -9.55 9.82 13.59
N PHE A 124 -8.38 9.29 13.29
CA PHE A 124 -7.93 8.95 11.94
C PHE A 124 -6.86 7.86 11.96
N ALA A 125 -6.53 7.32 10.79
CA ALA A 125 -5.56 6.25 10.68
C ALA A 125 -4.57 6.45 9.52
N ASP A 126 -3.29 6.14 9.76
CA ASP A 126 -2.28 6.00 8.73
C ASP A 126 -2.47 4.70 7.96
N SER A 127 -2.39 4.74 6.63
CA SER A 127 -2.50 3.55 5.80
C SER A 127 -1.46 3.51 4.68
N SER A 128 -0.89 2.34 4.45
CA SER A 128 0.04 2.05 3.34
C SER A 128 -0.61 1.21 2.23
N ARG A 129 -1.94 1.16 2.20
CA ARG A 129 -2.76 0.51 1.18
C ARG A 129 -4.07 1.26 0.96
N PHE A 130 -4.70 0.97 -0.15
CA PHE A 130 -6.07 1.44 -0.37
C PHE A 130 -7.04 0.78 0.61
N LEU A 131 -8.12 1.48 0.92
CA LEU A 131 -9.29 0.92 1.59
C LEU A 131 -9.88 -0.20 0.72
N SER A 132 -10.37 -1.24 1.36
CA SER A 132 -11.12 -2.30 0.71
C SER A 132 -12.60 -1.93 0.53
N PRO A 133 -13.32 -2.53 -0.41
CA PRO A 133 -14.76 -2.34 -0.54
C PRO A 133 -15.54 -2.66 0.75
N ASP A 134 -15.08 -3.66 1.52
CA ASP A 134 -15.73 -4.05 2.78
C ASP A 134 -15.56 -2.98 3.87
N GLU A 135 -14.42 -2.29 3.92
CA GLU A 135 -14.19 -1.19 4.86
C GLU A 135 -15.10 0.00 4.57
N TYR A 136 -15.27 0.36 3.29
CA TYR A 136 -16.25 1.39 2.89
C TYR A 136 -17.69 0.99 3.27
N LYS A 137 -18.06 -0.27 2.98
CA LYS A 137 -19.38 -0.79 3.31
C LYS A 137 -19.63 -0.82 4.81
N THR A 138 -18.62 -1.18 5.61
CA THR A 138 -18.72 -1.18 7.08
C THR A 138 -18.94 0.24 7.60
N ALA A 139 -18.20 1.23 7.08
CA ALA A 139 -18.38 2.62 7.45
C ALA A 139 -19.80 3.13 7.12
N GLU A 140 -20.32 2.80 5.93
CA GLU A 140 -21.69 3.13 5.52
C GLU A 140 -22.73 2.52 6.45
N GLN A 141 -22.54 1.24 6.86
CA GLN A 141 -23.42 0.57 7.83
C GLN A 141 -23.39 1.21 9.23
N LEU A 142 -22.24 1.82 9.60
CA LEU A 142 -22.06 2.57 10.84
C LEU A 142 -22.57 4.01 10.75
N GLY A 143 -23.01 4.46 9.56
CA GLY A 143 -23.64 5.78 9.34
C GLY A 143 -22.67 6.90 9.00
N PHE A 144 -21.42 6.59 8.56
CA PHE A 144 -20.47 7.61 8.13
C PHE A 144 -19.73 7.19 6.85
N GLU A 145 -19.07 8.13 6.22
CA GLU A 145 -18.24 7.91 5.03
C GLU A 145 -16.75 8.04 5.38
N LEU A 146 -15.92 7.18 4.78
CA LEU A 146 -14.47 7.30 4.87
C LEU A 146 -13.91 8.15 3.74
N GLN A 147 -12.91 8.95 4.08
CA GLN A 147 -12.04 9.66 3.14
C GLN A 147 -10.65 9.07 3.21
N GLN A 148 -10.02 8.86 2.04
CA GLN A 148 -8.65 8.38 1.94
C GLN A 148 -7.81 9.41 1.17
N THR A 149 -6.97 10.16 1.89
CA THR A 149 -6.15 11.25 1.34
C THR A 149 -4.73 10.76 1.09
N PRO A 150 -4.23 10.75 -0.16
CA PRO A 150 -2.83 10.39 -0.44
C PRO A 150 -1.90 11.50 0.03
N VAL A 151 -0.89 11.15 0.84
CA VAL A 151 0.04 12.12 1.46
C VAL A 151 1.50 11.91 1.08
N ALA A 152 1.88 10.71 0.64
CA ALA A 152 3.24 10.38 0.22
C ALA A 152 3.27 9.22 -0.78
N ILE A 153 4.39 9.06 -1.49
CA ILE A 153 4.72 7.87 -2.28
C ILE A 153 5.87 7.13 -1.61
N ASP A 154 5.72 5.84 -1.43
CA ASP A 154 6.71 4.92 -0.85
C ASP A 154 7.24 3.96 -1.92
N GLY A 155 8.53 3.68 -1.90
CA GLY A 155 9.16 2.60 -2.65
C GLY A 155 9.23 1.33 -1.81
N ILE A 156 9.02 0.18 -2.41
CA ILE A 156 9.26 -1.11 -1.75
C ILE A 156 10.64 -1.62 -2.17
N ALA A 157 11.60 -1.55 -1.26
CA ALA A 157 12.94 -2.06 -1.48
C ALA A 157 13.00 -3.57 -1.22
N VAL A 158 13.70 -4.28 -2.10
CA VAL A 158 14.06 -5.68 -1.91
C VAL A 158 15.44 -5.74 -1.27
N VAL A 159 15.56 -6.42 -0.14
CA VAL A 159 16.80 -6.57 0.61
C VAL A 159 17.23 -8.04 0.66
N VAL A 160 18.55 -8.25 0.61
CA VAL A 160 19.19 -9.56 0.67
C VAL A 160 20.36 -9.54 1.63
N HIS A 161 20.89 -10.72 1.93
CA HIS A 161 22.16 -10.85 2.66
C HIS A 161 23.25 -10.00 2.00
N PRO A 162 24.09 -9.28 2.78
CA PRO A 162 25.04 -8.31 2.22
C PRO A 162 26.05 -8.93 1.24
N ASP A 163 26.45 -10.16 1.45
CA ASP A 163 27.45 -10.87 0.64
C ASP A 163 26.83 -11.63 -0.57
N LEU A 164 25.51 -11.51 -0.78
CA LEU A 164 24.89 -12.17 -1.93
C LEU A 164 25.35 -11.49 -3.23
N ASP A 165 26.04 -12.24 -4.07
CA ASP A 165 26.53 -11.75 -5.37
C ASP A 165 25.44 -11.93 -6.44
N ILE A 166 24.65 -10.85 -6.61
CA ILE A 166 23.64 -10.71 -7.67
C ILE A 166 23.48 -9.23 -7.99
N GLU A 167 23.31 -8.92 -9.26
CA GLU A 167 23.19 -7.53 -9.74
C GLU A 167 21.82 -6.92 -9.39
N GLY A 168 20.74 -7.67 -9.63
CA GLY A 168 19.37 -7.23 -9.40
C GLY A 168 18.38 -8.36 -9.67
N LEU A 169 17.08 -8.04 -9.61
CA LEU A 169 15.99 -8.97 -9.94
C LEU A 169 15.00 -8.32 -10.89
N THR A 170 14.43 -9.11 -11.80
CA THR A 170 13.21 -8.71 -12.49
C THR A 170 11.99 -8.94 -11.60
N LEU A 171 10.88 -8.27 -11.90
CA LEU A 171 9.61 -8.51 -11.17
C LEU A 171 9.14 -9.97 -11.30
N ASP A 172 9.38 -10.63 -12.45
CA ASP A 172 9.03 -12.02 -12.65
C ASP A 172 9.91 -12.96 -11.82
N GLN A 173 11.23 -12.73 -11.75
CA GLN A 173 12.12 -13.47 -10.86
C GLN A 173 11.73 -13.31 -9.40
N LEU A 174 11.44 -12.07 -8.98
CA LEU A 174 10.98 -11.78 -7.62
C LEU A 174 9.67 -12.51 -7.31
N LYS A 175 8.72 -12.52 -8.24
CA LYS A 175 7.47 -13.28 -8.14
C LYS A 175 7.74 -14.78 -8.00
N ASP A 176 8.59 -15.35 -8.85
CA ASP A 176 8.87 -16.78 -8.88
C ASP A 176 9.59 -17.26 -7.61
N ILE A 177 10.44 -16.43 -7.01
CA ILE A 177 11.02 -16.67 -5.67
C ILE A 177 9.90 -16.84 -4.62
N TYR A 178 8.99 -15.90 -4.53
CA TYR A 178 7.94 -15.91 -3.51
C TYR A 178 6.79 -16.89 -3.78
N LEU A 179 6.67 -17.38 -5.01
CA LEU A 179 5.81 -18.52 -5.36
C LEU A 179 6.51 -19.87 -5.18
N GLY A 180 7.84 -19.88 -4.92
CA GLY A 180 8.63 -21.09 -4.72
C GLY A 180 9.03 -21.81 -6.02
N ASN A 181 8.92 -21.13 -7.16
CA ASN A 181 9.37 -21.64 -8.46
C ASN A 181 10.90 -21.55 -8.62
N ILE A 182 11.52 -20.48 -8.04
CA ILE A 182 12.97 -20.31 -7.93
C ILE A 182 13.35 -20.59 -6.48
N THR A 183 14.22 -21.57 -6.27
CA THR A 183 14.63 -22.05 -4.95
C THR A 183 16.11 -21.94 -4.70
N ASN A 184 16.91 -21.66 -5.73
CA ASN A 184 18.35 -21.50 -5.65
C ASN A 184 18.78 -20.28 -6.46
N TRP A 185 19.65 -19.46 -5.90
CA TRP A 185 20.14 -18.23 -6.55
C TRP A 185 20.86 -18.47 -7.86
N ARG A 186 21.48 -19.67 -8.06
CA ARG A 186 22.12 -20.04 -9.32
C ARG A 186 21.16 -20.07 -10.52
N GLU A 187 19.86 -20.26 -10.28
CA GLU A 187 18.83 -20.31 -11.33
C GLU A 187 18.65 -18.94 -12.03
N ILE A 188 19.12 -17.88 -11.37
CA ILE A 188 19.02 -16.49 -11.83
C ILE A 188 20.38 -15.77 -11.87
N GLY A 189 21.49 -16.55 -12.03
CA GLY A 189 22.83 -16.02 -12.21
C GLY A 189 23.61 -15.71 -10.94
N GLY A 190 23.06 -16.01 -9.77
CA GLY A 190 23.74 -15.89 -8.48
C GLY A 190 24.54 -17.13 -8.09
N PRO A 191 25.06 -17.18 -6.86
CA PRO A 191 25.82 -18.32 -6.33
C PRO A 191 24.92 -19.56 -6.16
N ASN A 192 25.55 -20.75 -6.06
CA ASN A 192 24.83 -21.98 -5.70
C ASN A 192 24.44 -21.95 -4.21
N LEU A 193 23.36 -21.26 -3.92
CA LEU A 193 22.87 -20.98 -2.57
C LEU A 193 21.33 -21.05 -2.54
N GLU A 194 20.77 -21.71 -1.53
CA GLU A 194 19.32 -21.80 -1.35
C GLU A 194 18.71 -20.40 -1.12
N VAL A 195 17.59 -20.13 -1.78
CA VAL A 195 16.81 -18.91 -1.55
C VAL A 195 15.98 -19.08 -0.28
N ARG A 196 16.10 -18.12 0.66
CA ARG A 196 15.35 -18.06 1.92
C ARG A 196 14.47 -16.82 1.97
N PRO A 197 13.24 -16.90 1.47
CA PRO A 197 12.34 -15.76 1.40
C PRO A 197 11.62 -15.56 2.73
N PHE A 198 11.60 -14.30 3.19
CA PHE A 198 10.84 -13.84 4.34
C PHE A 198 9.69 -12.95 3.92
N SER A 199 8.58 -13.01 4.66
CA SER A 199 7.45 -12.11 4.50
C SER A 199 6.70 -11.90 5.81
N MET A 200 5.91 -10.85 5.87
CA MET A 200 4.83 -10.73 6.85
C MET A 200 3.54 -11.31 6.28
N LEU A 201 2.57 -11.59 7.13
CA LEU A 201 1.24 -11.99 6.68
C LEU A 201 0.56 -10.84 5.91
N PRO A 202 -0.01 -11.08 4.73
CA PRO A 202 -0.72 -10.04 3.97
C PRO A 202 -1.93 -9.46 4.72
N SER A 203 -2.56 -10.23 5.61
CA SER A 203 -3.67 -9.77 6.45
C SER A 203 -3.25 -8.79 7.55
N THR A 204 -1.98 -8.81 7.95
CA THR A 204 -1.46 -7.97 9.04
C THR A 204 -0.43 -6.93 8.60
N SER A 205 -0.06 -6.90 7.31
CA SER A 205 0.95 -5.98 6.78
C SER A 205 0.49 -5.36 5.47
N GLY A 206 0.36 -4.03 5.45
CA GLY A 206 0.07 -3.28 4.22
C GLY A 206 1.14 -3.47 3.14
N THR A 207 2.41 -3.67 3.53
CA THR A 207 3.51 -3.95 2.59
C THR A 207 3.36 -5.34 1.97
N ALA A 208 3.08 -6.36 2.79
CA ALA A 208 2.86 -7.72 2.28
C ALA A 208 1.58 -7.81 1.44
N SER A 209 0.50 -7.16 1.85
CA SER A 209 -0.74 -7.06 1.05
C SER A 209 -0.48 -6.42 -0.31
N PHE A 210 0.26 -5.30 -0.35
CA PHE A 210 0.66 -4.67 -1.61
C PHE A 210 1.49 -5.62 -2.48
N PHE A 211 2.51 -6.26 -1.90
CA PHE A 211 3.42 -7.15 -2.61
C PHE A 211 2.67 -8.34 -3.25
N VAL A 212 1.84 -9.01 -2.49
CA VAL A 212 1.05 -10.15 -2.96
C VAL A 212 0.13 -9.75 -4.11
N LYS A 213 -0.59 -8.64 -3.97
CA LYS A 213 -1.51 -8.14 -5.02
C LYS A 213 -0.77 -7.61 -6.25
N ARG A 214 0.29 -6.84 -6.06
CA ARG A 214 0.98 -6.13 -7.15
C ARG A 214 2.01 -6.99 -7.87
N VAL A 215 2.81 -7.77 -7.13
CA VAL A 215 3.91 -8.58 -7.67
C VAL A 215 3.43 -9.99 -7.97
N LEU A 216 2.88 -10.70 -6.98
CA LEU A 216 2.47 -12.08 -7.17
C LEU A 216 1.20 -12.20 -8.02
N LYS A 217 0.33 -11.18 -7.99
CA LYS A 217 -1.00 -11.19 -8.64
C LYS A 217 -1.83 -12.40 -8.20
N ARG A 218 -1.69 -12.78 -6.94
CA ARG A 218 -2.33 -13.91 -6.26
C ARG A 218 -2.59 -13.50 -4.81
N ASP A 219 -3.31 -14.33 -4.07
CA ASP A 219 -3.67 -14.05 -2.67
C ASP A 219 -2.84 -14.86 -1.65
N TYR A 220 -1.81 -15.57 -2.11
CA TYR A 220 -0.99 -16.44 -1.25
C TYR A 220 0.50 -16.36 -1.54
N LEU A 221 1.29 -16.69 -0.53
CA LEU A 221 2.73 -16.92 -0.56
C LEU A 221 3.01 -18.43 -0.58
N SER A 222 4.15 -18.83 -1.16
CA SER A 222 4.62 -20.22 -1.06
C SER A 222 4.81 -20.65 0.40
N GLN A 223 4.63 -21.94 0.69
CA GLN A 223 4.94 -22.52 2.00
C GLN A 223 6.43 -22.45 2.37
N ARG A 224 7.31 -22.16 1.39
CA ARG A 224 8.75 -21.93 1.62
C ARG A 224 9.04 -20.55 2.21
N VAL A 225 8.07 -19.63 2.18
CA VAL A 225 8.23 -18.28 2.74
C VAL A 225 8.10 -18.34 4.24
N GLU A 226 9.14 -17.93 4.95
CA GLU A 226 9.12 -17.82 6.40
C GLU A 226 8.32 -16.57 6.81
N ILE A 227 7.29 -16.78 7.62
CA ILE A 227 6.40 -15.71 8.07
C ILE A 227 6.92 -15.14 9.38
N ILE A 228 7.05 -13.83 9.39
CA ILE A 228 7.53 -13.06 10.54
C ILE A 228 6.52 -11.97 10.91
N SER A 229 6.61 -11.42 12.11
CA SER A 229 5.65 -10.44 12.64
C SER A 229 6.14 -9.00 12.59
N GLU A 230 7.46 -8.76 12.55
CA GLU A 230 8.06 -7.44 12.71
C GLU A 230 9.23 -7.19 11.75
N THR A 231 9.37 -5.94 11.29
CA THR A 231 10.40 -5.53 10.32
C THR A 231 11.83 -5.60 10.89
N THR A 232 12.06 -5.10 12.10
CA THR A 232 13.41 -5.03 12.66
C THR A 232 14.05 -6.39 12.89
N PRO A 233 13.38 -7.39 13.50
CA PRO A 233 13.90 -8.75 13.62
C PRO A 233 14.25 -9.37 12.26
N VAL A 234 13.40 -9.21 11.23
CA VAL A 234 13.68 -9.83 9.93
C VAL A 234 14.88 -9.20 9.22
N LEU A 235 15.08 -7.90 9.32
CA LEU A 235 16.28 -7.26 8.75
C LEU A 235 17.57 -7.83 9.37
N ARG A 236 17.53 -8.16 10.66
CA ARG A 236 18.65 -8.85 11.35
C ARG A 236 18.83 -10.28 10.84
N GLN A 237 17.73 -11.01 10.60
CA GLN A 237 17.79 -12.37 10.03
C GLN A 237 18.35 -12.33 8.60
N VAL A 238 17.89 -11.39 7.76
CA VAL A 238 18.43 -11.20 6.41
C VAL A 238 19.92 -10.90 6.43
N ALA A 239 20.39 -10.12 7.39
CA ALA A 239 21.80 -9.80 7.55
C ALA A 239 22.65 -11.00 8.03
N ALA A 240 22.06 -11.97 8.72
CA ALA A 240 22.76 -13.10 9.35
C ALA A 240 22.67 -14.41 8.55
N ILE A 241 21.64 -14.58 7.72
CA ILE A 241 21.36 -15.85 7.03
C ILE A 241 21.67 -15.69 5.54
N PRO A 242 22.74 -16.38 5.04
CA PRO A 242 23.03 -16.39 3.61
C PRO A 242 21.86 -16.87 2.76
N GLY A 243 21.67 -16.25 1.60
CA GLY A 243 20.58 -16.57 0.68
C GLY A 243 19.23 -15.95 1.03
N SER A 244 19.15 -15.20 2.12
CA SER A 244 17.92 -14.52 2.55
C SER A 244 17.50 -13.41 1.60
N ILE A 245 16.17 -13.24 1.46
CA ILE A 245 15.52 -12.15 0.74
C ILE A 245 14.27 -11.70 1.48
N TYR A 246 14.06 -10.38 1.54
CA TYR A 246 12.88 -9.74 2.13
C TYR A 246 12.54 -8.47 1.35
N TYR A 247 11.33 -7.96 1.52
CA TYR A 247 10.89 -6.70 0.94
C TYR A 247 10.25 -5.80 2.00
N VAL A 248 10.53 -4.51 1.95
CA VAL A 248 10.12 -3.55 2.97
C VAL A 248 10.11 -2.14 2.38
N SER A 249 9.48 -1.17 3.06
CA SER A 249 9.54 0.25 2.70
C SER A 249 10.98 0.73 2.52
N ALA A 250 11.26 1.45 1.43
CA ALA A 250 12.59 1.89 1.07
C ALA A 250 13.24 2.78 2.15
N PRO A 251 12.55 3.74 2.78
CA PRO A 251 13.10 4.51 3.91
C PRO A 251 13.59 3.66 5.09
N LEU A 252 12.99 2.49 5.33
CA LEU A 252 13.39 1.59 6.41
C LEU A 252 14.58 0.70 6.05
N ALA A 253 14.78 0.43 4.76
CA ALA A 253 15.80 -0.52 4.28
C ALA A 253 17.03 0.15 3.69
N VAL A 254 16.86 1.14 2.85
CA VAL A 254 17.95 1.76 2.09
C VAL A 254 19.07 2.33 2.97
N PRO A 255 18.77 3.00 4.09
CA PRO A 255 19.83 3.50 4.98
C PRO A 255 20.49 2.43 5.85
N GLN A 256 20.05 1.16 5.79
CA GLN A 256 20.64 0.09 6.62
C GLN A 256 22.01 -0.32 6.10
N CYS A 257 22.96 -0.48 7.05
CA CYS A 257 24.33 -0.91 6.72
C CYS A 257 24.48 -2.43 6.63
N THR A 258 23.55 -3.16 7.21
CA THR A 258 23.67 -4.61 7.45
C THR A 258 23.05 -5.47 6.35
N VAL A 259 22.30 -4.89 5.43
CA VAL A 259 21.67 -5.58 4.33
C VAL A 259 22.02 -4.94 2.98
N LYS A 260 21.94 -5.71 1.91
CA LYS A 260 22.10 -5.22 0.54
C LYS A 260 20.72 -4.99 -0.08
N THR A 261 20.46 -3.78 -0.57
CA THR A 261 19.27 -3.45 -1.35
C THR A 261 19.52 -3.77 -2.83
N LEU A 262 18.60 -4.47 -3.47
CA LEU A 262 18.73 -4.84 -4.88
C LEU A 262 18.01 -3.86 -5.81
N PRO A 263 18.62 -3.52 -6.96
CA PRO A 263 17.93 -2.91 -8.08
C PRO A 263 16.88 -3.87 -8.67
N ILE A 264 15.77 -3.31 -9.19
CA ILE A 264 14.65 -4.08 -9.76
C ILE A 264 14.39 -3.63 -11.18
N ALA A 265 14.28 -4.58 -12.10
CA ALA A 265 13.82 -4.36 -13.47
C ALA A 265 12.33 -4.71 -13.60
N SER A 266 11.57 -3.90 -14.31
CA SER A 266 10.14 -4.14 -14.56
C SER A 266 9.87 -5.33 -15.48
N ALA A 267 10.85 -5.71 -16.33
CA ALA A 267 10.83 -6.86 -17.24
C ALA A 267 12.27 -7.25 -17.60
N PRO A 268 12.51 -8.45 -18.18
CA PRO A 268 13.85 -8.95 -18.51
C PRO A 268 14.66 -8.07 -19.49
N ASP A 269 13.97 -7.32 -20.34
CA ASP A 269 14.55 -6.40 -21.35
C ASP A 269 14.69 -4.95 -20.85
N ARG A 270 14.37 -4.69 -19.59
CA ARG A 270 14.44 -3.37 -18.97
C ARG A 270 15.66 -3.24 -18.07
N PRO A 271 16.21 -2.03 -17.93
CA PRO A 271 17.33 -1.81 -17.02
C PRO A 271 16.93 -2.04 -15.58
N PHE A 272 17.89 -2.51 -14.78
CA PHE A 272 17.77 -2.52 -13.34
C PHE A 272 17.77 -1.08 -12.80
N VAL A 273 16.80 -0.77 -11.96
CA VAL A 273 16.66 0.54 -11.33
C VAL A 273 16.87 0.40 -9.83
N ALA A 274 17.80 1.15 -9.28
CA ALA A 274 18.11 1.12 -7.85
C ALA A 274 17.09 1.94 -7.05
N PRO A 275 16.62 1.43 -5.88
CA PRO A 275 15.81 2.22 -4.95
C PRO A 275 16.66 3.20 -4.12
N TYR A 276 17.97 3.25 -4.34
CA TYR A 276 18.94 4.13 -3.66
C TYR A 276 19.67 5.00 -4.68
N GLN A 277 20.20 6.13 -4.21
CA GLN A 277 21.07 7.00 -5.02
C GLN A 277 22.37 6.26 -5.34
N GLU A 278 22.71 6.20 -6.62
CA GLU A 278 23.94 5.58 -7.10
C GLU A 278 25.13 6.57 -7.07
N PRO A 279 26.37 6.08 -6.85
CA PRO A 279 26.72 4.69 -6.58
C PRO A 279 26.35 4.26 -5.16
N ARG A 280 26.05 2.96 -4.97
CA ARG A 280 25.79 2.41 -3.64
C ARG A 280 26.97 2.67 -2.71
N VAL A 281 26.68 3.13 -1.49
CA VAL A 281 27.69 3.35 -0.46
C VAL A 281 28.30 2.00 -0.06
N PRO A 282 29.64 1.85 -0.12
CA PRO A 282 30.32 0.63 0.32
C PRO A 282 30.05 0.33 1.80
N ALA A 283 29.99 -0.96 2.16
CA ALA A 283 29.78 -1.39 3.55
C ALA A 283 30.87 -0.85 4.50
N ALA A 284 32.09 -0.70 4.02
CA ALA A 284 33.21 -0.16 4.78
C ALA A 284 33.02 1.32 5.20
N ASP A 285 32.25 2.10 4.43
CA ASP A 285 31.98 3.51 4.74
C ASP A 285 30.83 3.69 5.73
N CYS A 286 30.04 2.65 5.96
CA CYS A 286 28.91 2.62 6.87
C CYS A 286 29.39 2.39 8.33
N PRO A 287 28.84 3.07 9.35
CA PRO A 287 27.67 3.97 9.30
C PRO A 287 28.01 5.45 9.03
N GLY A 288 29.25 5.82 8.79
CA GLY A 288 29.67 7.21 8.55
C GLY A 288 28.96 7.83 7.35
N ARG A 289 28.78 7.05 6.28
CA ARG A 289 27.93 7.34 5.13
C ARG A 289 26.85 6.27 5.01
N ARG A 290 25.64 6.68 4.59
CA ARG A 290 24.52 5.75 4.37
C ARG A 290 23.94 5.96 2.98
N ASN A 291 23.40 4.90 2.40
CA ASN A 291 22.58 5.02 1.20
C ASN A 291 21.38 5.90 1.48
N ARG A 292 20.97 6.66 0.47
CA ARG A 292 19.74 7.47 0.48
C ARG A 292 18.77 6.92 -0.54
N VAL A 293 17.48 7.03 -0.26
CA VAL A 293 16.42 6.64 -1.22
C VAL A 293 16.55 7.48 -2.50
N ASN A 294 16.45 6.83 -3.64
CA ASN A 294 16.41 7.50 -4.95
C ASN A 294 14.97 7.97 -5.22
N GLN A 295 14.64 9.14 -4.68
CA GLN A 295 13.31 9.71 -4.80
C GLN A 295 12.91 10.01 -6.25
N ASP A 296 13.87 10.30 -7.13
CA ASP A 296 13.60 10.61 -8.54
C ASP A 296 13.08 9.40 -9.30
N THR A 297 13.68 8.21 -9.08
CA THR A 297 13.20 6.98 -9.72
C THR A 297 11.83 6.53 -9.18
N LEU A 298 11.52 6.86 -7.93
CA LEU A 298 10.19 6.63 -7.35
C LEU A 298 9.16 7.62 -7.90
N ARG A 299 9.53 8.91 -8.02
CA ARG A 299 8.65 9.98 -8.50
C ARG A 299 8.28 9.81 -9.98
N ASN A 300 9.25 9.52 -10.82
CA ASN A 300 9.04 9.37 -12.27
C ASN A 300 8.53 7.97 -12.67
N GLY A 301 8.37 7.06 -11.70
CA GLY A 301 7.82 5.71 -11.91
C GLY A 301 8.77 4.74 -12.63
N THR A 302 10.06 5.07 -12.76
CA THR A 302 11.04 4.13 -13.34
C THR A 302 11.36 2.98 -12.39
N TYR A 303 11.33 3.21 -11.07
CA TYR A 303 11.37 2.14 -10.09
C TYR A 303 10.01 1.45 -10.00
N PRO A 304 9.90 0.13 -10.24
CA PRO A 304 8.61 -0.50 -10.51
C PRO A 304 7.76 -0.83 -9.27
N LEU A 305 8.35 -0.75 -8.07
CA LEU A 305 7.69 -1.12 -6.81
C LEU A 305 7.38 0.13 -5.97
N THR A 306 6.39 0.92 -6.41
CA THR A 306 5.92 2.12 -5.70
C THR A 306 4.47 1.99 -5.26
N ARG A 307 4.12 2.62 -4.14
CA ARG A 307 2.76 2.71 -3.61
C ARG A 307 2.49 4.08 -2.99
N ARG A 308 1.23 4.43 -2.82
CA ARG A 308 0.82 5.62 -2.06
C ARG A 308 0.65 5.28 -0.59
N LEU A 309 0.96 6.27 0.25
CA LEU A 309 0.62 6.30 1.67
C LEU A 309 -0.53 7.28 1.86
N PHE A 310 -1.39 6.98 2.84
CA PHE A 310 -2.65 7.69 3.02
C PHE A 310 -2.89 8.02 4.49
N VAL A 311 -3.61 9.09 4.70
CA VAL A 311 -4.42 9.32 5.91
C VAL A 311 -5.84 8.89 5.58
N VAL A 312 -6.43 8.08 6.45
CA VAL A 312 -7.83 7.67 6.40
C VAL A 312 -8.58 8.36 7.52
N SER A 313 -9.62 9.09 7.20
CA SER A 313 -10.46 9.85 8.14
C SER A 313 -11.93 9.66 7.84
N ILE A 314 -12.77 10.07 8.75
CA ILE A 314 -14.22 10.18 8.54
C ILE A 314 -14.48 11.48 7.78
N LYS A 315 -15.43 11.49 6.84
CA LYS A 315 -15.94 12.72 6.21
C LYS A 315 -16.97 13.38 7.12
N GLY A 316 -16.94 14.68 7.19
CA GLY A 316 -17.94 15.49 7.90
C GLY A 316 -17.32 16.59 8.75
N ASP A 317 -18.07 17.06 9.71
CA ASP A 317 -17.78 18.18 10.60
C ASP A 317 -17.64 17.78 12.08
N SER A 318 -17.58 16.47 12.37
CA SER A 318 -17.23 16.00 13.72
C SER A 318 -15.79 16.39 14.08
N GLU A 319 -15.49 16.50 15.36
CA GLU A 319 -14.15 16.84 15.85
C GLU A 319 -13.09 15.91 15.29
N ASP A 320 -13.35 14.60 15.25
CA ASP A 320 -12.44 13.58 14.68
C ASP A 320 -12.28 13.74 13.16
N ALA A 321 -13.35 14.05 12.43
CA ALA A 321 -13.30 14.30 10.99
C ALA A 321 -12.43 15.53 10.68
N ILE A 322 -12.61 16.61 11.43
CA ILE A 322 -11.82 17.84 11.30
C ILE A 322 -10.35 17.56 11.66
N ALA A 323 -10.07 16.77 12.71
CA ALA A 323 -8.72 16.41 13.09
C ALA A 323 -8.00 15.62 12.02
N GLY A 324 -8.65 14.60 11.42
CA GLY A 324 -8.09 13.80 10.34
C GLY A 324 -7.86 14.61 9.06
N GLN A 325 -8.76 15.56 8.75
CA GLN A 325 -8.58 16.49 7.64
C GLN A 325 -7.40 17.43 7.91
N ALA A 326 -7.32 18.05 9.09
CA ALA A 326 -6.23 18.95 9.47
C ALA A 326 -4.88 18.25 9.39
N TYR A 327 -4.75 17.01 9.92
CA TYR A 327 -3.54 16.22 9.78
C TYR A 327 -3.17 15.96 8.32
N SER A 328 -4.16 15.64 7.49
CA SER A 328 -3.95 15.47 6.04
C SER A 328 -3.45 16.75 5.37
N GLU A 329 -4.03 17.89 5.70
CA GLU A 329 -3.64 19.22 5.17
C GLU A 329 -2.24 19.63 5.62
N ILE A 330 -1.88 19.38 6.89
CA ILE A 330 -0.53 19.57 7.40
C ILE A 330 0.48 18.75 6.60
N LEU A 331 0.22 17.46 6.41
CA LEU A 331 1.08 16.61 5.59
C LEU A 331 1.17 17.07 4.13
N LEU A 332 0.12 17.65 3.58
CA LEU A 332 0.07 18.17 2.21
C LEU A 332 0.57 19.60 2.06
N SER A 333 0.87 20.29 3.15
CA SER A 333 1.50 21.62 3.12
C SER A 333 2.92 21.56 2.54
N ALA A 334 3.51 22.70 2.19
CA ALA A 334 4.89 22.77 1.69
C ALA A 334 5.88 22.20 2.73
N GLU A 335 5.71 22.56 4.00
CA GLU A 335 6.53 22.06 5.11
C GLU A 335 6.30 20.56 5.34
N GLY A 336 5.05 20.09 5.34
CA GLY A 336 4.73 18.67 5.47
C GLY A 336 5.34 17.85 4.34
N GLN A 337 5.29 18.31 3.10
CA GLN A 337 5.90 17.62 1.95
C GLN A 337 7.44 17.66 2.00
N THR A 338 8.03 18.70 2.60
CA THR A 338 9.46 18.72 2.92
C THR A 338 9.81 17.60 3.90
N ARG A 339 9.04 17.42 4.99
CA ARG A 339 9.24 16.32 5.94
C ARG A 339 9.02 14.94 5.31
N VAL A 340 8.06 14.82 4.38
CA VAL A 340 7.86 13.61 3.56
C VAL A 340 9.15 13.25 2.81
N ASN A 341 9.78 14.22 2.14
CA ASN A 341 11.03 13.99 1.41
C ASN A 341 12.20 13.68 2.36
N GLU A 342 12.32 14.38 3.49
CA GLU A 342 13.36 14.13 4.51
C GLU A 342 13.21 12.73 5.12
N ALA A 343 11.99 12.23 5.31
CA ALA A 343 11.71 10.88 5.77
C ALA A 343 12.10 9.79 4.74
N GLY A 344 12.51 10.18 3.52
CA GLY A 344 12.89 9.27 2.44
C GLY A 344 11.71 8.80 1.59
N PHE A 345 10.51 9.34 1.78
CA PHE A 345 9.38 9.16 0.88
C PHE A 345 9.43 10.18 -0.26
N VAL A 346 8.47 10.12 -1.16
CA VAL A 346 8.33 11.09 -2.25
C VAL A 346 7.07 11.91 -2.03
N SER A 347 7.20 13.23 -2.14
CA SER A 347 6.07 14.16 -2.10
C SER A 347 5.04 13.85 -3.19
N VAL A 348 3.75 13.99 -2.86
CA VAL A 348 2.63 13.85 -3.81
C VAL A 348 2.32 15.17 -4.53
N ARG A 349 2.92 16.28 -4.07
CA ARG A 349 2.86 17.61 -4.68
C ARG A 349 4.27 18.04 -5.06
N GLU A 350 4.41 18.77 -6.14
CA GLU A 350 5.66 19.44 -6.44
C GLU A 350 5.86 20.57 -5.42
N THR A 351 6.92 20.47 -4.61
CA THR A 351 7.36 21.60 -3.81
C THR A 351 7.92 22.64 -4.78
N ALA A 352 7.41 23.86 -4.73
CA ALA A 352 8.03 24.96 -5.43
C ALA A 352 9.48 25.05 -4.95
N ILE A 353 10.45 24.81 -5.83
CA ILE A 353 11.85 25.09 -5.55
C ILE A 353 11.92 26.62 -5.56
N GLU A 354 12.09 27.24 -4.37
CA GLU A 354 12.55 28.62 -4.30
C GLU A 354 13.96 28.66 -4.90
N GLU A 355 14.10 29.31 -6.07
CA GLU A 355 15.39 29.67 -6.69
C GLU A 355 16.11 30.75 -5.89
#